data_84a893837cb2952b83b6ff668dc321b4
#
_entry.id   84a893837cb2952b83b6ff668dc321b4
#
_cell.length_a   1.000
_cell.length_b   1.000
_cell.length_c   1.000
_cell.angle_alpha   90.00
_cell.angle_beta   90.00
_cell.angle_gamma   90.00
#
_symmetry.space_group_name_H-M   'P 1'
#
loop_
_entity.id
_entity.type
_entity.pdbx_description
1 polymer ?
#
loop_
_entity_poly.entity_id
_entity_poly.type
_entity_poly.pdbx_seq_one_letter_code
_entity_poly.pdbx_strand_id
1 'polypeptide(L)'
;MAKNNSYTIMNICIFVGARPNFIKVAPILRAMDAAGVDHSLVYAGREDDPTLEASLFDDLQMPRPDVYLGVDCENLNELTGQVMSTFERYLQEHKTDTVIVVDDLASTMAAAIVTKKQGIRLAHLVAGTRSFDINMPKEINRLVIDGLSDLLFTAGIGGSSAATREGAESSKIYQVGNILMDTLRFNHQRFVRPAVMDELQLTENTYIVFTLNRKALISNTDELRALLVSMMSHAGDMPVVAPLRKLAADAVKKIVEDNPLLFKGLHIISPLGYLEFGWLTAHALGVVTDSGNVAEEATFNTVPCITLNSYTEHIETVKTGSNVLVGEDPVRLGEEMTRMVNHEWKHCGIPERWDGRSAERIVQTLIE
;
A
#
# COMPACT_ATOMS: atom_id res chain seq x y z
N MET A 1 10.57 46.20 15.06
CA MET A 1 11.55 45.40 14.31
C MET A 1 10.84 44.17 13.78
N ALA A 2 10.40 44.19 12.52
CA ALA A 2 9.79 43.05 11.86
C ALA A 2 10.90 42.03 11.56
N LYS A 3 10.82 40.85 12.14
CA LYS A 3 11.66 39.73 11.72
C LYS A 3 11.23 39.37 10.29
N ASN A 4 12.04 39.72 9.30
CA ASN A 4 11.97 39.12 7.98
C ASN A 4 12.27 37.63 8.14
N ASN A 5 11.24 36.81 8.25
CA ASN A 5 11.34 35.39 7.97
C ASN A 5 11.46 35.27 6.44
N SER A 6 12.70 35.34 5.93
CA SER A 6 12.98 34.77 4.61
C SER A 6 12.89 33.28 4.76
N TYR A 7 11.71 32.72 4.55
CA TYR A 7 11.61 31.27 4.32
C TYR A 7 12.44 31.01 3.07
N THR A 8 13.52 30.25 3.24
CA THR A 8 14.25 29.72 2.08
C THR A 8 13.24 28.88 1.31
N ILE A 9 12.92 29.28 0.08
CA ILE A 9 12.04 28.52 -0.79
C ILE A 9 12.73 27.18 -1.00
N MET A 10 12.18 26.12 -0.39
CA MET A 10 12.69 24.77 -0.52
C MET A 10 11.97 24.11 -1.69
N ASN A 11 12.72 23.62 -2.68
CA ASN A 11 12.17 22.90 -3.83
C ASN A 11 12.18 21.40 -3.52
N ILE A 12 11.02 20.81 -3.37
CA ILE A 12 10.86 19.38 -3.05
C ILE A 12 10.39 18.65 -4.31
N CYS A 13 11.11 17.58 -4.68
CA CYS A 13 10.69 16.65 -5.71
C CYS A 13 10.10 15.39 -5.05
N ILE A 14 8.89 15.01 -5.41
CA ILE A 14 8.26 13.75 -4.99
C ILE A 14 8.34 12.79 -6.16
N PHE A 15 9.14 11.72 -6.01
CA PHE A 15 9.31 10.71 -7.04
C PHE A 15 8.39 9.52 -6.78
N VAL A 16 7.60 9.15 -7.79
CA VAL A 16 6.70 7.99 -7.78
C VAL A 16 7.05 7.02 -8.90
N GLY A 17 7.14 5.74 -8.58
CA GLY A 17 7.57 4.69 -9.49
C GLY A 17 6.44 3.87 -10.09
N ALA A 18 5.27 3.82 -9.45
CA ALA A 18 4.12 3.02 -9.89
C ALA A 18 2.81 3.53 -9.27
N ARG A 19 1.68 3.07 -9.85
CA ARG A 19 0.33 3.44 -9.42
C ARG A 19 0.09 3.39 -7.88
N PRO A 20 0.53 2.36 -7.12
CA PRO A 20 0.29 2.32 -5.67
C PRO A 20 0.93 3.47 -4.89
N ASN A 21 2.00 4.07 -5.40
CA ASN A 21 2.65 5.19 -4.72
C ASN A 21 1.75 6.44 -4.69
N PHE A 22 0.90 6.67 -5.68
CA PHE A 22 0.00 7.83 -5.71
C PHE A 22 -0.94 7.87 -4.51
N ILE A 23 -1.42 6.71 -4.05
CA ILE A 23 -2.27 6.60 -2.86
C ILE A 23 -1.53 7.14 -1.61
N LYS A 24 -0.22 6.91 -1.55
CA LYS A 24 0.64 7.31 -0.41
C LYS A 24 1.13 8.75 -0.49
N VAL A 25 1.30 9.30 -1.70
CA VAL A 25 1.77 10.69 -1.86
C VAL A 25 0.65 11.72 -1.91
N ALA A 26 -0.57 11.33 -2.27
CA ALA A 26 -1.70 12.25 -2.31
C ALA A 26 -1.89 13.08 -1.01
N PRO A 27 -1.83 12.49 0.20
CA PRO A 27 -1.92 13.27 1.43
C PRO A 27 -0.71 14.20 1.64
N ILE A 28 0.49 13.84 1.16
CA ILE A 28 1.68 14.68 1.26
C ILE A 28 1.54 15.92 0.39
N LEU A 29 1.08 15.76 -0.87
CA LEU A 29 0.81 16.89 -1.75
C LEU A 29 -0.18 17.88 -1.10
N ARG A 30 -1.30 17.38 -0.59
CA ARG A 30 -2.29 18.23 0.12
C ARG A 30 -1.70 18.95 1.33
N ALA A 31 -0.84 18.27 2.10
CA ALA A 31 -0.21 18.89 3.26
C ALA A 31 0.84 19.93 2.86
N MET A 32 1.58 19.73 1.76
CA MET A 32 2.52 20.70 1.19
C MET A 32 1.78 21.93 0.67
N ASP A 33 0.71 21.73 -0.10
CA ASP A 33 -0.14 22.84 -0.58
C ASP A 33 -0.68 23.67 0.58
N ALA A 34 -1.19 23.00 1.61
CA ALA A 34 -1.70 23.69 2.81
C ALA A 34 -0.62 24.46 3.58
N ALA A 35 0.63 23.99 3.53
CA ALA A 35 1.78 24.64 4.15
C ALA A 35 2.47 25.68 3.23
N GLY A 36 2.05 25.83 1.98
CA GLY A 36 2.68 26.70 0.99
C GLY A 36 4.10 26.28 0.61
N VAL A 37 4.36 24.98 0.57
CA VAL A 37 5.66 24.40 0.22
C VAL A 37 5.69 24.06 -1.26
N ASP A 38 6.65 24.66 -1.99
CA ASP A 38 6.83 24.39 -3.42
C ASP A 38 7.29 22.93 -3.63
N HIS A 39 6.60 22.23 -4.53
CA HIS A 39 6.92 20.84 -4.83
C HIS A 39 6.63 20.50 -6.30
N SER A 40 7.23 19.41 -6.76
CA SER A 40 6.97 18.80 -8.07
C SER A 40 6.73 17.30 -7.90
N LEU A 41 5.79 16.77 -8.68
CA LEU A 41 5.45 15.35 -8.72
C LEU A 41 6.03 14.74 -10.01
N VAL A 42 7.00 13.84 -9.87
CA VAL A 42 7.70 13.19 -10.98
C VAL A 42 7.34 11.72 -11.02
N TYR A 43 6.83 11.25 -12.16
CA TYR A 43 6.50 9.85 -12.39
C TYR A 43 7.55 9.18 -13.28
N ALA A 44 8.01 7.99 -12.87
CA ALA A 44 9.01 7.22 -13.62
C ALA A 44 8.51 6.77 -15.00
N GLY A 45 7.25 6.40 -15.11
CA GLY A 45 6.66 5.82 -16.31
C GLY A 45 6.20 6.84 -17.34
N ARG A 46 5.41 6.35 -18.30
CA ARG A 46 4.87 7.12 -19.41
C ARG A 46 3.57 7.84 -19.03
N GLU A 47 3.26 8.92 -19.73
CA GLU A 47 1.99 9.67 -19.55
C GLU A 47 0.76 8.82 -19.94
N ASP A 48 0.90 7.95 -20.93
CA ASP A 48 -0.12 7.05 -21.44
C ASP A 48 -0.12 5.66 -20.73
N ASP A 49 0.47 5.56 -19.55
CA ASP A 49 0.45 4.33 -18.74
C ASP A 49 -0.99 3.92 -18.46
N PRO A 50 -1.45 2.73 -18.94
CA PRO A 50 -2.83 2.28 -18.78
C PRO A 50 -3.23 2.03 -17.34
N THR A 51 -2.28 1.98 -16.39
CA THR A 51 -2.55 1.84 -14.96
C THR A 51 -2.90 3.17 -14.29
N LEU A 52 -2.66 4.32 -14.97
CA LEU A 52 -2.97 5.66 -14.49
C LEU A 52 -4.33 6.14 -15.04
N GLU A 53 -5.38 5.45 -14.68
CA GLU A 53 -6.75 5.81 -15.03
C GLU A 53 -7.10 7.21 -14.47
N ALA A 54 -7.91 7.96 -15.21
CA ALA A 54 -8.35 9.30 -14.77
C ALA A 54 -9.04 9.26 -13.39
N SER A 55 -9.87 8.23 -13.14
CA SER A 55 -10.54 8.01 -11.88
C SER A 55 -9.61 7.94 -10.67
N LEU A 56 -8.37 7.47 -10.84
CA LEU A 56 -7.39 7.41 -9.75
C LEU A 56 -7.12 8.81 -9.18
N PHE A 57 -6.87 9.79 -10.04
CA PHE A 57 -6.56 11.16 -9.61
C PHE A 57 -7.79 11.88 -9.08
N ASP A 58 -8.96 11.62 -9.67
CA ASP A 58 -10.25 12.15 -9.21
C ASP A 58 -10.63 11.59 -7.83
N ASP A 59 -10.48 10.28 -7.63
CA ASP A 59 -10.75 9.61 -6.35
C ASP A 59 -9.80 10.11 -5.25
N LEU A 60 -8.53 10.28 -5.56
CA LEU A 60 -7.53 10.77 -4.62
C LEU A 60 -7.55 12.29 -4.44
N GLN A 61 -8.28 13.04 -5.28
CA GLN A 61 -8.28 14.50 -5.34
C GLN A 61 -6.85 15.07 -5.38
N MET A 62 -6.06 14.61 -6.34
CA MET A 62 -4.68 15.03 -6.53
C MET A 62 -4.42 15.41 -8.00
N PRO A 63 -3.43 16.28 -8.26
CA PRO A 63 -3.02 16.58 -9.63
C PRO A 63 -2.35 15.37 -10.30
N ARG A 64 -2.30 15.39 -11.61
CA ARG A 64 -1.44 14.48 -12.37
C ARG A 64 0.03 14.85 -12.15
N PRO A 65 0.98 13.93 -12.42
CA PRO A 65 2.41 14.25 -12.40
C PRO A 65 2.74 15.49 -13.27
N ASP A 66 3.62 16.33 -12.75
CA ASP A 66 4.17 17.47 -13.49
C ASP A 66 5.13 17.01 -14.58
N VAL A 67 5.83 15.89 -14.30
CA VAL A 67 6.83 15.30 -15.22
C VAL A 67 6.67 13.78 -15.29
N TYR A 68 6.71 13.28 -16.52
CA TYR A 68 6.76 11.86 -16.85
C TYR A 68 8.14 11.54 -17.44
N LEU A 69 8.90 10.64 -16.84
CA LEU A 69 10.23 10.27 -17.32
C LEU A 69 10.20 9.33 -18.54
N GLY A 70 9.03 8.77 -18.85
CA GLY A 70 8.79 7.96 -20.05
C GLY A 70 9.44 6.59 -20.02
N VAL A 71 9.83 6.07 -18.85
CA VAL A 71 10.46 4.75 -18.75
C VAL A 71 9.42 3.64 -18.86
N ASP A 72 9.66 2.71 -19.78
CA ASP A 72 8.80 1.56 -20.07
C ASP A 72 9.67 0.34 -20.33
N CYS A 73 9.91 -0.47 -19.30
CA CYS A 73 10.73 -1.68 -19.38
C CYS A 73 10.15 -2.80 -18.53
N GLU A 74 10.09 -4.01 -19.08
CA GLU A 74 9.69 -5.21 -18.33
C GLU A 74 10.83 -5.73 -17.44
N ASN A 75 12.08 -5.59 -17.88
CA ASN A 75 13.25 -6.00 -17.13
C ASN A 75 13.58 -4.97 -16.05
N LEU A 76 13.55 -5.38 -14.78
CA LEU A 76 13.74 -4.47 -13.64
C LEU A 76 15.16 -3.86 -13.57
N ASN A 77 16.20 -4.55 -14.06
CA ASN A 77 17.55 -4.00 -14.09
C ASN A 77 17.71 -2.94 -15.18
N GLU A 78 17.10 -3.18 -16.35
CA GLU A 78 17.05 -2.20 -17.43
C GLU A 78 16.25 -0.98 -17.01
N LEU A 79 15.07 -1.17 -16.39
CA LEU A 79 14.25 -0.11 -15.81
C LEU A 79 15.07 0.73 -14.83
N THR A 80 15.83 0.08 -13.93
CA THR A 80 16.71 0.76 -12.97
C THR A 80 17.70 1.68 -13.69
N GLY A 81 18.38 1.17 -14.71
CA GLY A 81 19.37 1.95 -15.50
C GLY A 81 18.73 3.12 -16.24
N GLN A 82 17.56 2.92 -16.86
CA GLN A 82 16.85 3.99 -17.57
C GLN A 82 16.33 5.08 -16.60
N VAL A 83 15.76 4.70 -15.46
CA VAL A 83 15.34 5.67 -14.43
C VAL A 83 16.54 6.46 -13.92
N MET A 84 17.68 5.81 -13.65
CA MET A 84 18.88 6.53 -13.24
C MET A 84 19.26 7.61 -14.24
N SER A 85 19.33 7.29 -15.53
CA SER A 85 19.75 8.23 -16.57
C SER A 85 18.74 9.36 -16.81
N THR A 86 17.44 9.05 -16.77
CA THR A 86 16.39 10.06 -17.05
C THR A 86 16.17 10.96 -15.85
N PHE A 87 16.18 10.40 -14.62
CA PHE A 87 16.01 11.19 -13.41
C PHE A 87 17.24 12.07 -13.10
N GLU A 88 18.45 11.61 -13.43
CA GLU A 88 19.66 12.46 -13.34
C GLU A 88 19.52 13.72 -14.20
N ARG A 89 19.10 13.58 -15.46
CA ARG A 89 18.87 14.74 -16.34
C ARG A 89 17.81 15.69 -15.75
N TYR A 90 16.70 15.14 -15.24
CA TYR A 90 15.68 15.95 -14.58
C TYR A 90 16.28 16.78 -13.44
N LEU A 91 17.06 16.17 -12.54
CA LEU A 91 17.66 16.86 -11.40
C LEU A 91 18.72 17.91 -11.79
N GLN A 92 19.38 17.73 -12.95
CA GLN A 92 20.33 18.72 -13.49
C GLN A 92 19.61 19.94 -14.07
N GLU A 93 18.41 19.76 -14.61
CA GLU A 93 17.61 20.82 -15.21
C GLU A 93 16.68 21.53 -14.22
N HIS A 94 16.36 20.90 -13.09
CA HIS A 94 15.41 21.40 -12.11
C HIS A 94 16.08 21.47 -10.71
N LYS A 95 16.20 22.70 -10.22
CA LYS A 95 16.76 22.91 -8.87
C LYS A 95 15.91 22.17 -7.86
N THR A 96 16.53 21.23 -7.15
CA THR A 96 15.89 20.38 -6.15
C THR A 96 16.73 20.36 -4.88
N ASP A 97 16.13 20.66 -3.74
CA ASP A 97 16.80 20.66 -2.44
C ASP A 97 16.59 19.34 -1.71
N THR A 98 15.42 18.72 -1.89
CA THR A 98 15.06 17.43 -1.27
C THR A 98 14.26 16.57 -2.25
N VAL A 99 14.57 15.29 -2.33
CA VAL A 99 13.77 14.28 -3.03
C VAL A 99 13.11 13.36 -2.02
N ILE A 100 11.80 13.18 -2.16
CA ILE A 100 11.04 12.15 -1.43
C ILE A 100 10.85 10.96 -2.35
N VAL A 101 11.27 9.79 -1.91
CA VAL A 101 11.04 8.51 -2.60
C VAL A 101 10.10 7.63 -1.76
N VAL A 102 9.35 6.75 -2.42
CA VAL A 102 8.25 6.01 -1.80
C VAL A 102 8.36 4.52 -2.06
N ASP A 103 8.17 3.72 -1.03
CA ASP A 103 8.22 2.24 -1.08
C ASP A 103 9.57 1.68 -1.58
N ASP A 104 9.52 0.48 -2.19
CA ASP A 104 10.65 -0.41 -2.43
C ASP A 104 10.81 -0.85 -3.88
N LEU A 105 10.36 -0.04 -4.82
CA LEU A 105 10.44 -0.38 -6.25
C LEU A 105 11.88 -0.25 -6.77
N ALA A 106 12.18 -0.93 -7.88
CA ALA A 106 13.45 -0.77 -8.58
C ALA A 106 13.67 0.67 -9.07
N SER A 107 12.60 1.33 -9.52
CA SER A 107 12.60 2.76 -9.86
C SER A 107 12.85 3.66 -8.66
N THR A 108 12.30 3.33 -7.49
CA THR A 108 12.54 4.04 -6.23
C THR A 108 14.01 3.96 -5.82
N MET A 109 14.60 2.77 -5.88
CA MET A 109 16.03 2.56 -5.61
C MET A 109 16.91 3.36 -6.59
N ALA A 110 16.59 3.33 -7.88
CA ALA A 110 17.29 4.10 -8.91
C ALA A 110 17.28 5.60 -8.60
N ALA A 111 16.12 6.16 -8.27
CA ALA A 111 15.97 7.56 -7.92
C ALA A 111 16.75 7.91 -6.64
N ALA A 112 16.75 7.04 -5.63
CA ALA A 112 17.51 7.24 -4.39
C ALA A 112 19.02 7.32 -4.65
N ILE A 113 19.57 6.43 -5.46
CA ILE A 113 21.00 6.41 -5.82
C ILE A 113 21.38 7.71 -6.53
N VAL A 114 20.61 8.12 -7.54
CA VAL A 114 20.85 9.34 -8.32
C VAL A 114 20.80 10.58 -7.44
N THR A 115 19.76 10.70 -6.61
CA THR A 115 19.60 11.79 -5.65
C THR A 115 20.83 11.99 -4.80
N LYS A 116 21.36 10.92 -4.21
CA LYS A 116 22.55 10.99 -3.35
C LYS A 116 23.83 11.30 -4.12
N LYS A 117 23.97 10.78 -5.35
CA LYS A 117 25.13 11.09 -6.22
C LYS A 117 25.14 12.55 -6.67
N GLN A 118 23.99 13.21 -6.75
CA GLN A 118 23.87 14.65 -7.03
C GLN A 118 24.02 15.52 -5.77
N GLY A 119 24.24 14.92 -4.58
CA GLY A 119 24.41 15.66 -3.32
C GLY A 119 23.11 16.24 -2.76
N ILE A 120 21.95 15.77 -3.24
CA ILE A 120 20.62 16.23 -2.83
C ILE A 120 20.18 15.45 -1.56
N ARG A 121 19.42 16.12 -0.68
CA ARG A 121 18.82 15.49 0.52
C ARG A 121 17.79 14.44 0.09
N LEU A 122 17.86 13.24 0.66
CA LEU A 122 16.97 12.13 0.35
C LEU A 122 16.08 11.79 1.55
N ALA A 123 14.78 11.76 1.32
CA ALA A 123 13.78 11.32 2.28
C ALA A 123 13.08 10.04 1.79
N HIS A 124 13.03 9.01 2.60
CA HIS A 124 12.34 7.76 2.28
C HIS A 124 11.03 7.62 3.05
N LEU A 125 9.92 7.53 2.34
CA LEU A 125 8.59 7.26 2.87
C LEU A 125 8.35 5.75 2.91
N VAL A 126 7.84 5.25 4.02
CA VAL A 126 7.67 3.81 4.35
C VAL A 126 9.02 3.12 4.62
N ALA A 127 9.95 3.88 5.19
CA ALA A 127 11.28 3.40 5.57
C ALA A 127 11.25 2.34 6.68
N GLY A 128 12.30 1.53 6.76
CA GLY A 128 12.47 0.51 7.78
C GLY A 128 11.59 -0.74 7.60
N THR A 129 10.82 -0.81 6.53
CA THR A 129 10.02 -1.99 6.19
C THR A 129 10.93 -3.16 5.81
N ARG A 130 10.74 -4.35 6.41
CA ARG A 130 11.60 -5.53 6.17
C ARG A 130 10.81 -6.82 6.09
N SER A 131 11.22 -7.66 5.14
CA SER A 131 10.86 -9.09 5.09
C SER A 131 11.91 -9.97 5.76
N PHE A 132 13.15 -9.47 5.90
CA PHE A 132 14.35 -10.19 6.34
C PHE A 132 14.76 -11.36 5.42
N ASP A 133 14.21 -11.42 4.21
CA ASP A 133 14.62 -12.38 3.17
C ASP A 133 15.43 -11.68 2.09
N ILE A 134 16.74 -11.80 2.15
CA ILE A 134 17.67 -11.19 1.19
C ILE A 134 17.52 -11.73 -0.24
N ASN A 135 16.86 -12.87 -0.43
CA ASN A 135 16.56 -13.40 -1.75
C ASN A 135 15.38 -12.68 -2.42
N MET A 136 14.64 -11.90 -1.66
CA MET A 136 13.54 -11.09 -2.18
C MET A 136 14.12 -9.81 -2.83
N PRO A 137 13.91 -9.56 -4.15
CA PRO A 137 14.46 -8.38 -4.83
C PRO A 137 14.08 -7.05 -4.16
N LYS A 138 12.88 -6.95 -3.61
CA LYS A 138 12.42 -5.77 -2.89
C LYS A 138 13.20 -5.51 -1.60
N GLU A 139 13.67 -6.56 -0.91
CA GLU A 139 14.47 -6.40 0.30
C GLU A 139 15.81 -5.72 0.00
N ILE A 140 16.42 -6.08 -1.13
CA ILE A 140 17.64 -5.42 -1.61
C ILE A 140 17.39 -3.93 -1.85
N ASN A 141 16.26 -3.60 -2.51
CA ASN A 141 15.90 -2.21 -2.76
C ASN A 141 15.74 -1.43 -1.45
N ARG A 142 15.03 -2.00 -0.46
CA ARG A 142 14.82 -1.39 0.87
C ARG A 142 16.13 -1.08 1.59
N LEU A 143 17.05 -2.03 1.62
CA LEU A 143 18.37 -1.87 2.24
C LEU A 143 19.16 -0.73 1.59
N VAL A 144 19.16 -0.65 0.26
CA VAL A 144 19.86 0.40 -0.49
C VAL A 144 19.22 1.76 -0.24
N ILE A 145 17.88 1.87 -0.34
CA ILE A 145 17.18 3.14 -0.17
C ILE A 145 17.37 3.68 1.26
N ASP A 146 17.12 2.84 2.28
CA ASP A 146 17.28 3.24 3.68
C ASP A 146 18.73 3.62 4.01
N GLY A 147 19.70 2.84 3.53
CA GLY A 147 21.12 3.12 3.76
C GLY A 147 21.60 4.43 3.16
N LEU A 148 20.95 4.92 2.11
CA LEU A 148 21.29 6.19 1.45
C LEU A 148 20.51 7.39 2.01
N SER A 149 19.39 7.17 2.69
CA SER A 149 18.47 8.22 3.09
C SER A 149 18.98 9.09 4.24
N ASP A 150 18.72 10.39 4.14
CA ASP A 150 18.97 11.37 5.20
C ASP A 150 17.80 11.45 6.19
N LEU A 151 16.57 11.16 5.71
CA LEU A 151 15.34 11.11 6.50
C LEU A 151 14.63 9.78 6.25
N LEU A 152 14.33 9.06 7.32
CA LEU A 152 13.63 7.78 7.32
C LEU A 152 12.26 7.95 7.99
N PHE A 153 11.21 8.05 7.19
CA PHE A 153 9.82 8.18 7.66
C PHE A 153 9.21 6.79 7.83
N THR A 154 9.13 6.32 9.08
CA THR A 154 8.65 4.98 9.42
C THR A 154 7.18 4.97 9.80
N ALA A 155 6.49 3.89 9.45
CA ALA A 155 5.06 3.71 9.72
C ALA A 155 4.77 3.35 11.19
N GLY A 156 5.75 2.79 11.90
CA GLY A 156 5.59 2.33 13.27
C GLY A 156 6.90 1.92 13.92
N ILE A 157 6.79 1.38 15.12
CA ILE A 157 7.93 0.98 15.95
C ILE A 157 8.74 -0.17 15.28
N GLY A 158 8.09 -1.03 14.52
CA GLY A 158 8.73 -2.13 13.78
C GLY A 158 9.76 -1.59 12.80
N GLY A 159 9.37 -0.64 11.95
CA GLY A 159 10.25 0.01 10.99
C GLY A 159 11.36 0.81 11.66
N SER A 160 11.05 1.59 12.71
CA SER A 160 12.04 2.33 13.47
C SER A 160 13.10 1.42 14.09
N SER A 161 12.67 0.28 14.64
CA SER A 161 13.59 -0.70 15.24
C SER A 161 14.46 -1.40 14.19
N ALA A 162 13.93 -1.70 13.00
CA ALA A 162 14.68 -2.29 11.90
C ALA A 162 15.76 -1.32 11.40
N ALA A 163 15.42 -0.07 11.13
CA ALA A 163 16.36 0.96 10.71
C ALA A 163 17.50 1.16 11.74
N THR A 164 17.15 1.21 13.04
CA THR A 164 18.15 1.33 14.11
C THR A 164 19.11 0.14 14.16
N ARG A 165 18.60 -1.08 14.03
CA ARG A 165 19.44 -2.30 14.04
C ARG A 165 20.38 -2.37 12.84
N GLU A 166 20.03 -1.78 11.73
CA GLU A 166 20.87 -1.70 10.53
C GLU A 166 21.85 -0.53 10.55
N GLY A 167 21.91 0.22 11.65
CA GLY A 167 22.91 1.25 11.89
C GLY A 167 22.48 2.66 11.47
N ALA A 168 21.21 2.89 11.18
CA ALA A 168 20.71 4.24 10.96
C ALA A 168 20.80 5.06 12.25
N GLU A 169 21.32 6.30 12.14
CA GLU A 169 21.35 7.23 13.26
C GLU A 169 19.92 7.60 13.70
N SER A 170 19.70 7.63 15.01
CA SER A 170 18.37 7.96 15.57
C SER A 170 17.84 9.32 15.12
N SER A 171 18.75 10.27 14.84
CA SER A 171 18.42 11.61 14.33
C SER A 171 17.83 11.61 12.92
N LYS A 172 17.96 10.51 12.19
CA LYS A 172 17.41 10.33 10.84
C LYS A 172 16.06 9.60 10.83
N ILE A 173 15.66 8.99 11.96
CA ILE A 173 14.48 8.13 12.05
C ILE A 173 13.30 8.91 12.63
N TYR A 174 12.25 9.07 11.85
CA TYR A 174 11.04 9.76 12.23
C TYR A 174 9.85 8.81 12.16
N GLN A 175 9.34 8.39 13.31
CA GLN A 175 8.10 7.60 13.38
C GLN A 175 6.91 8.53 13.12
N VAL A 176 6.48 8.64 11.87
CA VAL A 176 5.40 9.54 11.46
C VAL A 176 4.02 8.90 11.50
N GLY A 177 3.96 7.58 11.48
CA GLY A 177 2.74 6.79 11.32
C GLY A 177 2.58 6.25 9.90
N ASN A 178 1.52 5.51 9.67
CA ASN A 178 1.26 4.92 8.35
C ASN A 178 0.53 5.91 7.44
N ILE A 179 1.20 6.35 6.38
CA ILE A 179 0.68 7.34 5.42
C ILE A 179 -0.58 6.88 4.67
N LEU A 180 -0.81 5.57 4.56
CA LEU A 180 -2.02 5.03 3.95
C LEU A 180 -3.27 5.42 4.75
N MET A 181 -3.14 5.56 6.07
CA MET A 181 -4.23 5.99 6.97
C MET A 181 -4.68 7.43 6.70
N ASP A 182 -3.76 8.28 6.25
CA ASP A 182 -4.11 9.66 5.85
C ASP A 182 -5.07 9.67 4.65
N THR A 183 -4.82 8.79 3.68
CA THR A 183 -5.68 8.65 2.50
C THR A 183 -7.03 8.04 2.87
N LEU A 184 -7.05 7.02 3.73
CA LEU A 184 -8.30 6.43 4.23
C LEU A 184 -9.15 7.45 4.99
N ARG A 185 -8.54 8.17 5.92
CA ARG A 185 -9.21 9.21 6.72
C ARG A 185 -9.80 10.31 5.85
N PHE A 186 -9.03 10.79 4.87
CA PHE A 186 -9.48 11.80 3.92
C PHE A 186 -10.69 11.34 3.10
N ASN A 187 -10.68 10.07 2.66
CA ASN A 187 -11.72 9.54 1.80
C ASN A 187 -12.88 8.88 2.56
N HIS A 188 -12.81 8.75 3.88
CA HIS A 188 -13.81 8.03 4.67
C HIS A 188 -15.26 8.50 4.41
N GLN A 189 -15.47 9.82 4.36
CA GLN A 189 -16.81 10.39 4.07
C GLN A 189 -17.16 10.38 2.57
N ARG A 190 -16.21 10.04 1.72
CA ARG A 190 -16.35 9.97 0.27
C ARG A 190 -16.54 8.56 -0.24
N PHE A 191 -16.42 7.56 0.62
CA PHE A 191 -16.65 6.17 0.26
C PHE A 191 -18.04 5.98 -0.34
N VAL A 192 -18.09 5.24 -1.44
CA VAL A 192 -19.29 5.02 -2.24
C VAL A 192 -19.74 3.57 -2.07
N ARG A 193 -20.99 3.37 -1.66
CA ARG A 193 -21.56 2.03 -1.56
C ARG A 193 -21.67 1.42 -2.97
N PRO A 194 -20.99 0.29 -3.23
CA PRO A 194 -20.94 -0.29 -4.56
C PRO A 194 -22.28 -0.95 -4.93
N ALA A 195 -22.61 -0.94 -6.23
CA ALA A 195 -23.86 -1.49 -6.76
C ALA A 195 -24.07 -2.98 -6.43
N VAL A 196 -22.99 -3.75 -6.31
CA VAL A 196 -23.02 -5.17 -5.94
C VAL A 196 -23.76 -5.44 -4.62
N MET A 197 -23.78 -4.47 -3.71
CA MET A 197 -24.51 -4.60 -2.44
C MET A 197 -26.02 -4.75 -2.65
N ASP A 198 -26.58 -4.03 -3.64
CA ASP A 198 -28.00 -4.12 -3.99
C ASP A 198 -28.26 -5.33 -4.89
N GLU A 199 -27.39 -5.62 -5.83
CA GLU A 199 -27.49 -6.76 -6.75
C GLU A 199 -27.53 -8.10 -5.99
N LEU A 200 -26.71 -8.23 -4.94
CA LEU A 200 -26.63 -9.42 -4.11
C LEU A 200 -27.47 -9.34 -2.83
N GLN A 201 -28.21 -8.25 -2.63
CA GLN A 201 -29.03 -7.99 -1.44
C GLN A 201 -28.25 -8.08 -0.13
N LEU A 202 -27.00 -7.59 -0.13
CA LEU A 202 -26.12 -7.61 1.02
C LEU A 202 -26.37 -6.43 1.94
N THR A 203 -26.16 -6.67 3.24
CA THR A 203 -26.14 -5.63 4.26
C THR A 203 -24.77 -5.56 4.93
N GLU A 204 -24.50 -4.48 5.65
CA GLU A 204 -23.23 -4.31 6.37
C GLU A 204 -23.01 -5.44 7.39
N ASN A 205 -21.78 -5.87 7.56
CA ASN A 205 -21.37 -6.95 8.45
C ASN A 205 -22.01 -8.33 8.17
N THR A 206 -22.58 -8.56 6.97
CA THR A 206 -23.17 -9.84 6.58
C THR A 206 -22.49 -10.49 5.36
N TYR A 207 -21.27 -10.09 5.05
CA TYR A 207 -20.47 -10.64 3.96
C TYR A 207 -18.98 -10.57 4.28
N ILE A 208 -18.20 -11.39 3.59
CA ILE A 208 -16.75 -11.42 3.67
C ILE A 208 -16.19 -10.94 2.34
N VAL A 209 -15.12 -10.14 2.35
CA VAL A 209 -14.41 -9.74 1.14
C VAL A 209 -13.21 -10.63 0.93
N PHE A 210 -13.04 -11.16 -0.28
CA PHE A 210 -11.88 -11.95 -0.67
C PHE A 210 -11.10 -11.27 -1.79
N THR A 211 -9.79 -11.05 -1.59
CA THR A 211 -8.90 -10.51 -2.63
C THR A 211 -7.68 -11.38 -2.85
N LEU A 212 -7.21 -11.46 -4.09
CA LEU A 212 -6.08 -12.29 -4.50
C LEU A 212 -5.28 -11.61 -5.62
N ASN A 213 -3.98 -11.40 -5.41
CA ASN A 213 -3.10 -10.73 -6.38
C ASN A 213 -1.76 -11.45 -6.58
N ARG A 214 -1.30 -12.28 -5.65
CA ARG A 214 0.01 -12.93 -5.66
C ARG A 214 0.08 -13.99 -6.75
N LYS A 215 0.90 -13.72 -7.78
CA LYS A 215 1.04 -14.58 -8.96
C LYS A 215 1.44 -16.02 -8.61
N ALA A 216 2.32 -16.21 -7.63
CA ALA A 216 2.74 -17.55 -7.20
C ALA A 216 1.56 -18.39 -6.72
N LEU A 217 0.70 -17.84 -5.85
CA LEU A 217 -0.50 -18.52 -5.36
C LEU A 217 -1.54 -18.74 -6.46
N ILE A 218 -1.77 -17.74 -7.33
CA ILE A 218 -2.69 -17.85 -8.47
C ILE A 218 -2.26 -18.97 -9.43
N SER A 219 -0.94 -19.17 -9.62
CA SER A 219 -0.40 -20.19 -10.50
C SER A 219 -0.35 -21.60 -9.90
N ASN A 220 -0.47 -21.71 -8.57
CA ASN A 220 -0.52 -22.99 -7.86
C ASN A 220 -1.97 -23.42 -7.66
N THR A 221 -2.54 -24.09 -8.68
CA THR A 221 -3.97 -24.46 -8.69
C THR A 221 -4.37 -25.34 -7.52
N ASP A 222 -3.51 -26.26 -7.08
CA ASP A 222 -3.86 -27.21 -6.00
C ASP A 222 -3.90 -26.50 -4.65
N GLU A 223 -2.95 -25.63 -4.37
CA GLU A 223 -2.90 -24.84 -3.15
C GLU A 223 -4.04 -23.81 -3.09
N LEU A 224 -4.27 -23.08 -4.20
CA LEU A 224 -5.38 -22.16 -4.32
C LEU A 224 -6.73 -22.88 -4.11
N ARG A 225 -6.90 -24.07 -4.70
CA ARG A 225 -8.08 -24.92 -4.50
C ARG A 225 -8.28 -25.26 -3.04
N ALA A 226 -7.23 -25.73 -2.36
CA ALA A 226 -7.30 -26.12 -0.95
C ALA A 226 -7.73 -24.95 -0.06
N LEU A 227 -7.17 -23.75 -0.30
CA LEU A 227 -7.54 -22.52 0.41
C LEU A 227 -8.99 -22.12 0.14
N LEU A 228 -9.43 -22.10 -1.13
CA LEU A 228 -10.81 -21.76 -1.48
C LEU A 228 -11.82 -22.75 -0.90
N VAL A 229 -11.54 -24.05 -0.95
CA VAL A 229 -12.38 -25.07 -0.34
C VAL A 229 -12.49 -24.85 1.17
N SER A 230 -11.37 -24.60 1.84
CA SER A 230 -11.37 -24.32 3.27
C SER A 230 -12.16 -23.05 3.59
N MET A 231 -11.90 -21.96 2.89
CA MET A 231 -12.62 -20.70 3.09
C MET A 231 -14.12 -20.89 2.98
N MET A 232 -14.60 -21.48 1.87
CA MET A 232 -16.04 -21.64 1.63
C MET A 232 -16.70 -22.67 2.56
N SER A 233 -15.99 -23.71 2.96
CA SER A 233 -16.53 -24.71 3.91
C SER A 233 -16.74 -24.13 5.31
N HIS A 234 -16.00 -23.07 5.67
CA HIS A 234 -16.07 -22.42 6.99
C HIS A 234 -16.77 -21.06 6.95
N ALA A 235 -17.12 -20.56 5.76
CA ALA A 235 -17.90 -19.33 5.63
C ALA A 235 -19.38 -19.51 6.07
N GLY A 236 -19.88 -20.76 6.15
CA GLY A 236 -21.27 -21.04 6.45
C GLY A 236 -22.19 -20.44 5.38
N ASP A 237 -23.21 -19.72 5.82
CA ASP A 237 -24.13 -19.00 4.94
C ASP A 237 -23.66 -17.59 4.57
N MET A 238 -22.46 -17.17 5.01
CA MET A 238 -21.92 -15.84 4.71
C MET A 238 -21.50 -15.74 3.25
N PRO A 239 -22.06 -14.79 2.48
CA PRO A 239 -21.59 -14.52 1.13
C PRO A 239 -20.14 -14.03 1.14
N VAL A 240 -19.35 -14.51 0.17
CA VAL A 240 -17.98 -14.05 -0.06
C VAL A 240 -17.96 -13.25 -1.35
N VAL A 241 -17.66 -11.96 -1.27
CA VAL A 241 -17.57 -11.05 -2.41
C VAL A 241 -16.11 -10.91 -2.82
N ALA A 242 -15.80 -11.25 -4.05
CA ALA A 242 -14.43 -11.35 -4.56
C ALA A 242 -14.21 -10.39 -5.75
N PRO A 243 -13.80 -9.12 -5.50
CA PRO A 243 -13.41 -8.17 -6.55
C PRO A 243 -12.04 -8.56 -7.10
N LEU A 244 -12.00 -9.43 -8.11
CA LEU A 244 -10.78 -10.03 -8.63
C LEU A 244 -10.39 -9.46 -10.00
N ARG A 245 -9.08 -9.20 -10.18
CA ARG A 245 -8.52 -8.91 -11.49
C ARG A 245 -8.55 -10.16 -12.36
N LYS A 246 -8.53 -9.96 -13.69
CA LYS A 246 -8.71 -11.02 -14.70
C LYS A 246 -7.94 -12.31 -14.40
N LEU A 247 -6.64 -12.23 -14.13
CA LEU A 247 -5.80 -13.41 -13.88
C LEU A 247 -6.30 -14.23 -12.68
N ALA A 248 -6.61 -13.58 -11.57
CA ALA A 248 -7.14 -14.25 -10.36
C ALA A 248 -8.58 -14.74 -10.60
N ALA A 249 -9.41 -13.92 -11.25
CA ALA A 249 -10.79 -14.30 -11.56
C ALA A 249 -10.86 -15.56 -12.43
N ASP A 250 -10.02 -15.64 -13.47
CA ASP A 250 -9.98 -16.80 -14.38
C ASP A 250 -9.52 -18.07 -13.64
N ALA A 251 -8.50 -17.96 -12.76
CA ALA A 251 -8.01 -19.07 -11.95
C ALA A 251 -9.09 -19.57 -10.96
N VAL A 252 -9.74 -18.65 -10.25
CA VAL A 252 -10.79 -18.99 -9.28
C VAL A 252 -12.01 -19.58 -9.98
N LYS A 253 -12.47 -19.02 -11.09
CA LYS A 253 -13.61 -19.56 -11.88
C LYS A 253 -13.39 -21.00 -12.30
N LYS A 254 -12.18 -21.33 -12.78
CA LYS A 254 -11.82 -22.70 -13.16
C LYS A 254 -11.98 -23.69 -12.00
N ILE A 255 -11.64 -23.28 -10.77
CA ILE A 255 -11.78 -24.10 -9.57
C ILE A 255 -13.26 -24.23 -9.17
N VAL A 256 -14.04 -23.16 -9.29
CA VAL A 256 -15.47 -23.11 -8.99
C VAL A 256 -16.27 -24.07 -9.89
N GLU A 257 -15.90 -24.17 -11.17
CA GLU A 257 -16.56 -25.06 -12.15
C GLU A 257 -16.49 -26.54 -11.75
N ASP A 258 -15.47 -26.95 -11.00
CA ASP A 258 -15.31 -28.34 -10.55
C ASP A 258 -16.28 -28.73 -9.41
N ASN A 259 -16.75 -27.76 -8.60
CA ASN A 259 -17.71 -28.01 -7.51
C ASN A 259 -18.62 -26.79 -7.26
N PRO A 260 -19.54 -26.47 -8.19
CA PRO A 260 -20.39 -25.28 -8.09
C PRO A 260 -21.24 -25.18 -6.83
N LEU A 261 -21.62 -26.29 -6.24
CA LEU A 261 -22.43 -26.31 -5.02
C LEU A 261 -21.69 -25.79 -3.80
N LEU A 262 -20.42 -26.14 -3.64
CA LEU A 262 -19.57 -25.65 -2.55
C LEU A 262 -19.33 -24.16 -2.67
N PHE A 263 -19.18 -23.65 -3.88
CA PHE A 263 -18.87 -22.26 -4.16
C PHE A 263 -20.08 -21.36 -4.42
N LYS A 264 -21.30 -21.83 -4.14
CA LYS A 264 -22.54 -21.07 -4.39
C LYS A 264 -22.53 -19.68 -3.74
N GLY A 265 -21.93 -19.54 -2.56
CA GLY A 265 -21.82 -18.26 -1.84
C GLY A 265 -20.62 -17.39 -2.27
N LEU A 266 -19.81 -17.81 -3.24
CA LEU A 266 -18.67 -17.02 -3.75
C LEU A 266 -19.09 -16.21 -4.97
N HIS A 267 -19.07 -14.89 -4.83
CA HIS A 267 -19.46 -13.92 -5.86
C HIS A 267 -18.24 -13.23 -6.44
N ILE A 268 -17.77 -13.71 -7.60
CA ILE A 268 -16.65 -13.09 -8.32
C ILE A 268 -17.17 -11.90 -9.10
N ILE A 269 -16.65 -10.70 -8.78
CA ILE A 269 -17.04 -9.45 -9.42
C ILE A 269 -15.83 -8.78 -10.07
N SER A 270 -16.09 -7.81 -10.93
CA SER A 270 -15.04 -6.95 -11.49
C SER A 270 -14.35 -6.13 -10.40
N PRO A 271 -13.09 -5.75 -10.58
CA PRO A 271 -12.42 -4.82 -9.68
C PRO A 271 -13.24 -3.53 -9.51
N LEU A 272 -13.28 -3.03 -8.30
CA LEU A 272 -13.96 -1.78 -7.94
C LEU A 272 -12.98 -0.60 -7.98
N GLY A 273 -13.51 0.61 -8.10
CA GLY A 273 -12.78 1.85 -7.87
C GLY A 273 -12.32 1.97 -6.41
N TYR A 274 -11.39 2.92 -6.15
CA TYR A 274 -10.83 3.07 -4.81
C TYR A 274 -11.89 3.36 -3.73
N LEU A 275 -12.83 4.26 -4.04
CA LEU A 275 -13.87 4.66 -3.09
C LEU A 275 -14.90 3.55 -2.82
N GLU A 276 -15.25 2.77 -3.85
CA GLU A 276 -16.17 1.64 -3.71
C GLU A 276 -15.51 0.46 -2.96
N PHE A 277 -14.26 0.16 -3.29
CA PHE A 277 -13.49 -0.88 -2.60
C PHE A 277 -13.28 -0.54 -1.12
N GLY A 278 -12.96 0.72 -0.82
CA GLY A 278 -12.84 1.21 0.55
C GLY A 278 -14.14 1.05 1.34
N TRP A 279 -15.29 1.35 0.71
CA TRP A 279 -16.60 1.13 1.34
C TRP A 279 -16.84 -0.36 1.60
N LEU A 280 -16.63 -1.19 0.56
CA LEU A 280 -16.88 -2.63 0.64
C LEU A 280 -16.08 -3.30 1.76
N THR A 281 -14.80 -2.96 1.91
CA THR A 281 -13.92 -3.52 2.94
C THR A 281 -14.19 -2.97 4.33
N ALA A 282 -14.54 -1.70 4.45
CA ALA A 282 -14.82 -1.06 5.75
C ALA A 282 -16.12 -1.56 6.41
N HIS A 283 -17.07 -2.06 5.61
CA HIS A 283 -18.38 -2.52 6.09
C HIS A 283 -18.55 -4.05 6.01
N ALA A 284 -17.47 -4.78 5.74
CA ALA A 284 -17.49 -6.24 5.73
C ALA A 284 -17.47 -6.83 7.15
N LEU A 285 -17.99 -8.03 7.34
CA LEU A 285 -17.77 -8.84 8.54
C LEU A 285 -16.28 -9.13 8.72
N GLY A 286 -15.59 -9.35 7.62
CA GLY A 286 -14.14 -9.57 7.61
C GLY A 286 -13.60 -9.62 6.19
N VAL A 287 -12.26 -9.67 6.11
CA VAL A 287 -11.51 -9.68 4.86
C VAL A 287 -10.53 -10.85 4.85
N VAL A 288 -10.47 -11.58 3.73
CA VAL A 288 -9.44 -12.58 3.43
C VAL A 288 -8.61 -12.05 2.26
N THR A 289 -7.29 -11.91 2.44
CA THR A 289 -6.46 -11.23 1.45
C THR A 289 -5.02 -11.76 1.44
N ASP A 290 -4.32 -11.55 0.33
CA ASP A 290 -2.86 -11.71 0.22
C ASP A 290 -2.13 -10.36 0.15
N SER A 291 -2.85 -9.25 0.34
CA SER A 291 -2.33 -7.88 0.22
C SER A 291 -2.03 -7.26 1.58
N GLY A 292 -0.78 -6.79 1.78
CA GLY A 292 -0.40 -6.04 2.97
C GLY A 292 -1.20 -4.73 3.12
N ASN A 293 -1.40 -3.98 2.04
CA ASN A 293 -2.16 -2.72 2.10
C ASN A 293 -3.61 -2.96 2.56
N VAL A 294 -4.27 -4.02 2.07
CA VAL A 294 -5.64 -4.35 2.50
C VAL A 294 -5.69 -4.74 3.98
N ALA A 295 -4.67 -5.44 4.48
CA ALA A 295 -4.56 -5.77 5.90
C ALA A 295 -4.33 -4.52 6.78
N GLU A 296 -3.59 -3.53 6.27
CA GLU A 296 -3.41 -2.24 6.93
C GLU A 296 -4.72 -1.44 6.97
N GLU A 297 -5.45 -1.38 5.86
CA GLU A 297 -6.76 -0.72 5.76
C GLU A 297 -7.80 -1.38 6.67
N ALA A 298 -7.86 -2.73 6.69
CA ALA A 298 -8.72 -3.49 7.59
C ALA A 298 -8.37 -3.20 9.07
N THR A 299 -7.09 -3.09 9.40
CA THR A 299 -6.62 -2.74 10.74
C THR A 299 -7.11 -1.35 11.16
N PHE A 300 -7.02 -0.36 10.29
CA PHE A 300 -7.49 1.00 10.57
C PHE A 300 -9.02 1.04 10.77
N ASN A 301 -9.75 0.28 9.96
CA ASN A 301 -11.21 0.17 10.07
C ASN A 301 -11.65 -0.80 11.17
N THR A 302 -10.72 -1.44 11.88
CA THR A 302 -10.97 -2.47 12.91
C THR A 302 -11.80 -3.66 12.40
N VAL A 303 -11.72 -3.96 11.11
CA VAL A 303 -12.38 -5.09 10.46
C VAL A 303 -11.51 -6.34 10.60
N PRO A 304 -12.03 -7.49 11.01
CA PRO A 304 -11.33 -8.78 11.03
C PRO A 304 -10.62 -9.06 9.70
N CYS A 305 -9.34 -9.41 9.74
CA CYS A 305 -8.55 -9.65 8.55
C CYS A 305 -7.74 -10.94 8.66
N ILE A 306 -7.85 -11.80 7.67
CA ILE A 306 -7.03 -13.00 7.51
C ILE A 306 -6.09 -12.77 6.32
N THR A 307 -4.79 -12.82 6.57
CA THR A 307 -3.79 -12.67 5.51
C THR A 307 -3.19 -14.01 5.12
N LEU A 308 -3.28 -14.33 3.82
CA LEU A 308 -2.72 -15.53 3.19
C LEU A 308 -1.20 -15.46 3.01
N ASN A 309 -0.51 -14.81 3.92
CA ASN A 309 0.94 -14.68 3.96
C ASN A 309 1.46 -15.22 5.29
N SER A 310 2.70 -15.75 5.28
CA SER A 310 3.38 -16.22 6.49
C SER A 310 4.10 -15.11 7.25
N TYR A 311 4.23 -13.92 6.64
CA TYR A 311 4.88 -12.75 7.22
C TYR A 311 4.08 -11.47 6.92
N THR A 312 4.38 -10.40 7.64
CA THR A 312 3.89 -9.06 7.35
C THR A 312 5.00 -8.04 7.48
N GLU A 313 4.97 -7.05 6.64
CA GLU A 313 5.88 -5.90 6.68
C GLU A 313 5.53 -4.92 7.81
N HIS A 314 4.27 -4.93 8.26
CA HIS A 314 3.76 -4.12 9.36
C HIS A 314 3.23 -5.02 10.49
N ILE A 315 4.14 -5.40 11.39
CA ILE A 315 3.83 -6.28 12.53
C ILE A 315 2.73 -5.70 13.45
N GLU A 316 2.55 -4.40 13.41
CA GLU A 316 1.52 -3.67 14.13
C GLU A 316 0.11 -4.15 13.75
N THR A 317 -0.11 -4.54 12.48
CA THR A 317 -1.39 -5.10 12.03
C THR A 317 -1.77 -6.39 12.76
N VAL A 318 -0.76 -7.17 13.15
CA VAL A 318 -0.93 -8.46 13.84
C VAL A 318 -0.97 -8.28 15.36
N LYS A 319 -0.04 -7.48 15.92
CA LYS A 319 0.09 -7.34 17.37
C LYS A 319 -1.01 -6.48 18.00
N THR A 320 -1.32 -5.37 17.36
CA THR A 320 -2.31 -4.40 17.84
C THR A 320 -3.57 -4.45 17.00
N GLY A 321 -3.41 -4.56 15.68
CA GLY A 321 -4.50 -4.51 14.71
C GLY A 321 -5.31 -5.81 14.60
N SER A 322 -6.19 -5.81 13.62
CA SER A 322 -7.18 -6.87 13.40
C SER A 322 -6.68 -8.04 12.55
N ASN A 323 -5.43 -8.01 12.07
CA ASN A 323 -4.89 -8.98 11.15
C ASN A 323 -4.38 -10.26 11.82
N VAL A 324 -4.61 -11.41 11.18
CA VAL A 324 -4.03 -12.73 11.52
C VAL A 324 -3.36 -13.30 10.28
N LEU A 325 -2.13 -13.80 10.44
CA LEU A 325 -1.38 -14.45 9.37
C LEU A 325 -1.64 -15.96 9.41
N VAL A 326 -2.14 -16.51 8.33
CA VAL A 326 -2.37 -17.96 8.21
C VAL A 326 -1.40 -18.65 7.25
N GLY A 327 -0.65 -17.86 6.45
CA GLY A 327 0.16 -18.40 5.37
C GLY A 327 -0.73 -19.03 4.28
N GLU A 328 -0.21 -20.05 3.63
CA GLU A 328 -0.95 -20.85 2.65
C GLU A 328 -1.47 -22.16 3.29
N ASP A 329 -1.86 -22.10 4.57
CA ASP A 329 -2.33 -23.24 5.36
C ASP A 329 -3.87 -23.27 5.39
N PRO A 330 -4.52 -24.24 4.69
CA PRO A 330 -5.97 -24.33 4.64
C PRO A 330 -6.62 -24.65 6.00
N VAL A 331 -5.91 -25.35 6.90
CA VAL A 331 -6.44 -25.71 8.22
C VAL A 331 -6.53 -24.45 9.09
N ARG A 332 -5.43 -23.69 9.17
CA ARG A 332 -5.42 -22.42 9.90
C ARG A 332 -6.42 -21.42 9.32
N LEU A 333 -6.55 -21.35 7.98
CA LEU A 333 -7.56 -20.53 7.33
C LEU A 333 -8.97 -20.89 7.81
N GLY A 334 -9.30 -22.18 7.83
CA GLY A 334 -10.61 -22.67 8.29
C GLY A 334 -10.90 -22.31 9.75
N GLU A 335 -9.90 -22.47 10.64
CA GLU A 335 -10.03 -22.11 12.05
C GLU A 335 -10.32 -20.62 12.23
N GLU A 336 -9.57 -19.75 11.56
CA GLU A 336 -9.76 -18.29 11.66
C GLU A 336 -11.05 -17.81 10.95
N MET A 337 -11.46 -18.47 9.87
CA MET A 337 -12.76 -18.25 9.23
C MET A 337 -13.90 -18.56 10.20
N THR A 338 -13.82 -19.67 10.90
CA THR A 338 -14.84 -20.07 11.92
C THR A 338 -14.93 -19.03 13.03
N ARG A 339 -13.79 -18.54 13.54
CA ARG A 339 -13.79 -17.47 14.56
C ARG A 339 -14.40 -16.17 14.04
N MET A 340 -14.08 -15.80 12.79
CA MET A 340 -14.61 -14.60 12.14
C MET A 340 -16.14 -14.68 12.03
N VAL A 341 -16.67 -15.78 11.51
CA VAL A 341 -18.11 -15.98 11.29
C VAL A 341 -18.88 -16.05 12.62
N ASN A 342 -18.26 -16.61 13.67
CA ASN A 342 -18.85 -16.69 15.00
C ASN A 342 -18.71 -15.40 15.83
N HIS A 343 -18.12 -14.33 15.28
CA HIS A 343 -17.82 -13.08 15.99
C HIS A 343 -16.88 -13.29 17.21
N GLU A 344 -15.99 -14.28 17.14
CA GLU A 344 -15.00 -14.63 18.16
C GLU A 344 -13.62 -14.08 17.83
N TRP A 345 -13.58 -12.87 17.20
CA TRP A 345 -12.31 -12.28 16.80
C TRP A 345 -11.49 -11.78 17.98
N LYS A 346 -10.17 -11.74 17.78
CA LYS A 346 -9.25 -11.21 18.79
C LYS A 346 -9.58 -9.76 19.12
N HIS A 347 -9.27 -9.33 20.34
CA HIS A 347 -9.29 -7.91 20.67
C HIS A 347 -8.26 -7.16 19.83
N CYS A 348 -8.66 -6.08 19.19
CA CYS A 348 -7.81 -5.29 18.30
C CYS A 348 -8.04 -3.78 18.52
N GLY A 349 -7.07 -3.00 18.08
CA GLY A 349 -7.11 -1.54 18.13
C GLY A 349 -6.31 -0.94 16.98
N ILE A 350 -6.29 0.37 16.93
CA ILE A 350 -5.51 1.13 15.93
C ILE A 350 -4.07 1.28 16.48
N PRO A 351 -3.03 0.90 15.70
CA PRO A 351 -1.65 1.09 16.10
C PRO A 351 -1.29 2.55 16.38
N GLU A 352 -0.26 2.75 17.21
CA GLU A 352 0.20 4.08 17.57
C GLU A 352 0.58 4.91 16.33
N ARG A 353 0.10 6.16 16.27
CA ARG A 353 0.27 7.11 15.16
C ARG A 353 -0.37 6.69 13.83
N TRP A 354 -1.20 5.66 13.81
CA TRP A 354 -2.04 5.35 12.64
C TRP A 354 -3.33 6.19 12.68
N ASP A 355 -3.18 7.48 12.90
CA ASP A 355 -4.25 8.44 13.14
C ASP A 355 -4.63 9.29 11.91
N GLY A 356 -3.99 9.02 10.77
CA GLY A 356 -4.20 9.76 9.53
C GLY A 356 -3.65 11.19 9.56
N ARG A 357 -2.54 11.41 10.25
CA ARG A 357 -1.79 12.69 10.32
C ARG A 357 -0.31 12.54 10.01
N SER A 358 0.05 11.50 9.28
CA SER A 358 1.45 11.23 8.92
C SER A 358 1.99 12.30 7.98
N ALA A 359 1.17 12.74 7.00
CA ALA A 359 1.56 13.78 6.05
C ALA A 359 1.90 15.12 6.73
N GLU A 360 1.12 15.53 7.74
CA GLU A 360 1.38 16.74 8.52
C GLU A 360 2.76 16.66 9.22
N ARG A 361 3.07 15.52 9.85
CA ARG A 361 4.36 15.29 10.53
C ARG A 361 5.53 15.27 9.56
N ILE A 362 5.35 14.66 8.38
CA ILE A 362 6.37 14.62 7.31
C ILE A 362 6.69 16.03 6.84
N VAL A 363 5.67 16.80 6.46
CA VAL A 363 5.86 18.17 5.96
C VAL A 363 6.51 19.05 7.02
N GLN A 364 6.07 18.96 8.28
CA GLN A 364 6.70 19.68 9.38
C GLN A 364 8.19 19.34 9.51
N THR A 365 8.57 18.05 9.48
CA THR A 365 9.97 17.62 9.54
C THR A 365 10.81 18.09 8.34
N LEU A 366 10.20 18.23 7.16
CA LEU A 366 10.91 18.69 5.96
C LEU A 366 11.25 20.18 6.01
N ILE A 367 10.38 21.01 6.62
CA ILE A 367 10.53 22.46 6.65
C ILE A 367 11.27 22.98 7.91
N GLU A 368 11.48 22.14 8.92
CA GLU A 368 12.35 22.40 10.07
C GLU A 368 13.83 22.28 9.71
#